data_2bdbacd4928f43dc1e04f1544e90f210
#
_entry.id   2bdbacd4928f43dc1e04f1544e90f210
#
_cell.length_a   1.000
_cell.length_b   1.000
_cell.length_c   1.000
_cell.angle_alpha   90.00
_cell.angle_beta   90.00
_cell.angle_gamma   90.00
#
_symmetry.space_group_name_H-M   'P 1'
#
loop_
_entity.id
_entity.type
_entity.pdbx_description
1 polymer ?
#
loop_
_entity_poly.entity_id
_entity_poly.type
_entity_poly.pdbx_seq_one_letter_code
_entity_poly.pdbx_strand_id
1 'polypeptide(L)'
;MLRIWFFPLISFSLASFACDEKLSHKEIPMTFTAKHISVSINRSAAQVYEFASNPENLPKWAAGLSGSIKKVNEDWIAESPMGRVKVKFAEKNKFGVLDHDVTLPSGVKVYNPMRVFPNNDGSELVFTLYRRPGVSDQEFAEDAQAVEKDLAKLKTLLEKINF
;
A
#
# COMPACT_ATOMS: atom_id res chain seq x y z
N MET A 1 25.06 -88.15 -21.10
CA MET A 1 25.94 -87.02 -20.78
C MET A 1 25.07 -85.74 -20.63
N LEU A 2 24.83 -85.34 -19.40
CA LEU A 2 23.91 -84.28 -19.05
C LEU A 2 24.71 -82.97 -18.89
N ARG A 3 24.50 -82.01 -19.74
CA ARG A 3 25.11 -80.66 -19.66
C ARG A 3 24.19 -79.68 -18.88
N ILE A 4 24.59 -79.34 -17.64
CA ILE A 4 23.92 -78.38 -16.78
C ILE A 4 24.40 -76.98 -17.21
N TRP A 5 23.47 -76.19 -17.63
CA TRP A 5 23.72 -74.71 -17.91
C TRP A 5 23.47 -73.94 -16.64
N PHE A 6 24.51 -73.29 -16.15
CA PHE A 6 24.42 -72.28 -15.10
C PHE A 6 24.00 -70.94 -15.71
N PHE A 7 22.87 -70.42 -15.28
CA PHE A 7 22.49 -69.03 -15.51
C PHE A 7 22.99 -68.15 -14.34
N PRO A 8 23.67 -67.03 -14.57
CA PRO A 8 23.99 -66.12 -13.49
C PRO A 8 22.77 -65.25 -13.15
N LEU A 9 22.45 -65.19 -11.85
CA LEU A 9 21.48 -64.34 -11.27
C LEU A 9 21.99 -62.88 -11.39
N ILE A 10 21.35 -62.07 -12.25
CA ILE A 10 21.56 -60.62 -12.29
C ILE A 10 20.74 -60.02 -11.16
N SER A 11 21.42 -59.58 -10.10
CA SER A 11 20.84 -58.80 -9.01
C SER A 11 20.52 -57.39 -9.52
N PHE A 12 19.24 -57.09 -9.69
CA PHE A 12 18.77 -55.77 -9.98
C PHE A 12 18.69 -54.98 -8.67
N SER A 13 19.69 -54.15 -8.42
CA SER A 13 19.65 -53.16 -7.33
C SER A 13 18.66 -52.04 -7.68
N LEU A 14 17.50 -52.02 -7.02
CA LEU A 14 16.59 -50.87 -7.05
C LEU A 14 17.23 -49.75 -6.26
N ALA A 15 17.87 -48.82 -6.96
CA ALA A 15 18.21 -47.52 -6.38
C ALA A 15 16.92 -46.69 -6.22
N SER A 16 16.43 -46.60 -4.97
CA SER A 16 15.38 -45.70 -4.59
C SER A 16 15.89 -44.26 -4.70
N PHE A 17 15.55 -43.58 -5.79
CA PHE A 17 15.66 -42.14 -5.86
C PHE A 17 14.56 -41.56 -4.96
N ALA A 18 14.89 -41.30 -3.70
CA ALA A 18 14.11 -40.43 -2.84
C ALA A 18 14.31 -39.00 -3.38
N CYS A 19 13.36 -38.53 -4.18
CA CYS A 19 13.24 -37.13 -4.52
C CYS A 19 12.71 -36.41 -3.27
N ASP A 20 13.63 -35.90 -2.46
CA ASP A 20 13.30 -35.08 -1.30
C ASP A 20 13.01 -33.67 -1.83
N GLU A 21 11.81 -33.50 -2.43
CA GLU A 21 11.28 -32.22 -2.85
C GLU A 21 10.86 -31.49 -1.58
N LYS A 22 11.82 -30.80 -0.94
CA LYS A 22 11.55 -29.81 0.08
C LYS A 22 10.69 -28.71 -0.55
N LEU A 23 9.37 -28.90 -0.47
CA LEU A 23 8.41 -27.82 -0.65
C LEU A 23 8.75 -26.73 0.37
N SER A 24 9.51 -25.74 -0.07
CA SER A 24 9.72 -24.50 0.69
C SER A 24 8.36 -23.85 0.88
N HIS A 25 7.70 -24.13 1.98
CA HIS A 25 6.58 -23.34 2.44
C HIS A 25 7.13 -21.93 2.72
N LYS A 26 6.99 -21.04 1.74
CA LYS A 26 7.23 -19.62 1.95
C LYS A 26 6.17 -19.16 2.96
N GLU A 27 6.56 -19.03 4.22
CA GLU A 27 5.68 -18.49 5.24
C GLU A 27 5.17 -17.13 4.77
N ILE A 28 3.85 -17.01 4.65
CA ILE A 28 3.21 -15.72 4.38
C ILE A 28 3.28 -14.94 5.70
N PRO A 29 4.02 -13.84 5.76
CA PRO A 29 4.14 -13.08 7.00
C PRO A 29 2.75 -12.59 7.44
N MET A 30 2.45 -12.68 8.75
CA MET A 30 1.19 -12.20 9.33
C MET A 30 1.02 -10.68 9.18
N THR A 31 2.11 -9.95 8.99
CA THR A 31 2.12 -8.49 8.86
C THR A 31 2.89 -8.08 7.61
N PHE A 32 2.46 -6.98 7.01
CA PHE A 32 3.23 -6.34 5.94
C PHE A 32 4.34 -5.46 6.52
N THR A 33 5.46 -5.33 5.80
CA THR A 33 6.43 -4.28 6.09
C THR A 33 5.73 -2.93 5.98
N ALA A 34 5.92 -2.07 6.98
CA ALA A 34 5.32 -0.75 7.03
C ALA A 34 6.39 0.35 7.08
N LYS A 35 6.13 1.48 6.44
CA LYS A 35 6.89 2.72 6.58
C LYS A 35 5.93 3.82 7.03
N HIS A 36 6.26 4.50 8.13
CA HIS A 36 5.55 5.69 8.59
C HIS A 36 6.24 6.92 7.99
N ILE A 37 5.46 7.74 7.32
CA ILE A 37 5.92 8.97 6.67
C ILE A 37 5.14 10.09 7.33
N SER A 38 5.85 11.08 7.88
CA SER A 38 5.20 12.17 8.58
C SER A 38 5.68 13.54 8.14
N VAL A 39 4.85 14.55 8.42
CA VAL A 39 5.18 15.94 8.18
C VAL A 39 4.55 16.83 9.26
N SER A 40 5.37 17.71 9.85
CA SER A 40 4.87 18.75 10.76
C SER A 40 4.33 19.93 9.94
N ILE A 41 3.13 20.40 10.29
CA ILE A 41 2.43 21.48 9.58
C ILE A 41 2.10 22.61 10.56
N ASN A 42 2.46 23.85 10.23
CA ASN A 42 2.18 25.07 11.03
C ASN A 42 0.71 25.49 10.89
N ARG A 43 -0.19 24.56 11.11
CA ARG A 43 -1.65 24.76 11.17
C ARG A 43 -2.22 23.80 12.22
N SER A 44 -3.29 24.21 12.87
CA SER A 44 -3.95 23.35 13.87
C SER A 44 -4.42 22.03 13.23
N ALA A 45 -4.46 20.96 14.02
CA ALA A 45 -4.92 19.65 13.55
C ALA A 45 -6.35 19.72 12.97
N ALA A 46 -7.21 20.59 13.50
CA ALA A 46 -8.56 20.81 12.99
C ALA A 46 -8.57 21.40 11.56
N GLN A 47 -7.72 22.39 11.29
CA GLN A 47 -7.60 22.99 9.95
C GLN A 47 -7.05 21.98 8.93
N VAL A 48 -6.00 21.22 9.32
CA VAL A 48 -5.43 20.17 8.47
C VAL A 48 -6.46 19.07 8.19
N TYR A 49 -7.16 18.61 9.22
CA TYR A 49 -8.19 17.60 9.09
C TYR A 49 -9.32 18.05 8.17
N GLU A 50 -9.87 19.25 8.36
CA GLU A 50 -10.99 19.74 7.53
C GLU A 50 -10.60 19.83 6.05
N PHE A 51 -9.39 20.27 5.76
CA PHE A 51 -8.90 20.34 4.38
C PHE A 51 -8.63 18.96 3.78
N ALA A 52 -7.91 18.09 4.50
CA ALA A 52 -7.45 16.80 4.00
C ALA A 52 -8.58 15.75 3.94
N SER A 53 -9.61 15.86 4.79
CA SER A 53 -10.77 14.97 4.79
C SER A 53 -11.76 15.24 3.65
N ASN A 54 -11.63 16.38 2.96
CA ASN A 54 -12.46 16.69 1.79
C ASN A 54 -11.83 16.07 0.53
N PRO A 55 -12.47 15.06 -0.08
CA PRO A 55 -11.93 14.41 -1.27
C PRO A 55 -11.71 15.34 -2.46
N GLU A 56 -12.46 16.44 -2.58
CA GLU A 56 -12.30 17.44 -3.64
C GLU A 56 -10.94 18.14 -3.59
N ASN A 57 -10.27 18.10 -2.43
CA ASN A 57 -8.94 18.67 -2.26
C ASN A 57 -7.81 17.72 -2.65
N LEU A 58 -8.08 16.39 -2.80
CA LEU A 58 -7.06 15.39 -3.14
C LEU A 58 -6.21 15.78 -4.38
N PRO A 59 -6.79 16.19 -5.51
CA PRO A 59 -6.01 16.53 -6.69
C PRO A 59 -5.07 17.72 -6.51
N LYS A 60 -5.29 18.53 -5.46
CA LYS A 60 -4.44 19.70 -5.17
C LYS A 60 -3.08 19.29 -4.60
N TRP A 61 -3.00 18.12 -3.95
CA TRP A 61 -1.80 17.68 -3.25
C TRP A 61 -1.35 16.26 -3.58
N ALA A 62 -2.25 15.31 -3.84
CA ALA A 62 -1.93 13.93 -4.20
C ALA A 62 -1.62 13.82 -5.70
N ALA A 63 -0.32 13.72 -6.05
CA ALA A 63 0.14 13.73 -7.44
C ALA A 63 -0.30 12.50 -8.25
N GLY A 64 -0.59 11.38 -7.57
CA GLY A 64 -1.11 10.17 -8.20
C GLY A 64 -2.53 10.30 -8.76
N LEU A 65 -3.22 11.43 -8.49
CA LEU A 65 -4.56 11.73 -9.01
C LEU A 65 -4.45 12.86 -10.04
N SER A 66 -4.74 12.55 -11.30
CA SER A 66 -4.59 13.49 -12.41
C SER A 66 -5.73 14.52 -12.45
N GLY A 67 -5.61 15.54 -11.61
CA GLY A 67 -6.30 16.82 -11.78
C GLY A 67 -7.80 16.88 -11.50
N SER A 68 -8.55 15.79 -11.42
CA SER A 68 -9.99 15.85 -11.12
C SER A 68 -10.48 14.65 -10.32
N ILE A 69 -11.34 14.93 -9.34
CA ILE A 69 -12.13 13.94 -8.63
C ILE A 69 -13.60 14.34 -8.68
N LYS A 70 -14.49 13.37 -8.86
CA LYS A 70 -15.93 13.61 -8.94
C LYS A 70 -16.69 12.63 -8.09
N LYS A 71 -17.72 13.09 -7.41
CA LYS A 71 -18.67 12.20 -6.73
C LYS A 71 -19.63 11.62 -7.75
N VAL A 72 -19.70 10.29 -7.80
CA VAL A 72 -20.63 9.52 -8.65
C VAL A 72 -21.39 8.58 -7.72
N ASN A 73 -22.66 8.86 -7.50
CA ASN A 73 -23.45 8.22 -6.43
C ASN A 73 -22.78 8.43 -5.06
N GLU A 74 -22.46 7.34 -4.35
CA GLU A 74 -21.78 7.37 -3.05
C GLU A 74 -20.24 7.34 -3.15
N ASP A 75 -19.69 7.22 -4.36
CA ASP A 75 -18.28 7.00 -4.59
C ASP A 75 -17.56 8.24 -5.13
N TRP A 76 -16.35 8.45 -4.68
CA TRP A 76 -15.44 9.43 -5.26
C TRP A 76 -14.59 8.78 -6.33
N ILE A 77 -14.71 9.25 -7.56
CA ILE A 77 -14.00 8.71 -8.72
C ILE A 77 -12.96 9.72 -9.18
N ALA A 78 -11.70 9.28 -9.27
CA ALA A 78 -10.59 10.07 -9.78
C ALA A 78 -9.92 9.36 -10.96
N GLU A 79 -9.36 10.16 -11.87
CA GLU A 79 -8.46 9.66 -12.91
C GLU A 79 -7.04 9.56 -12.35
N SER A 80 -6.33 8.52 -12.71
CA SER A 80 -4.92 8.30 -12.34
C SER A 80 -4.12 7.76 -13.53
N PRO A 81 -2.78 7.75 -13.47
CA PRO A 81 -1.95 7.11 -14.51
C PRO A 81 -2.29 5.61 -14.70
N MET A 82 -2.82 4.96 -13.67
CA MET A 82 -3.27 3.55 -13.73
C MET A 82 -4.71 3.40 -14.24
N GLY A 83 -5.37 4.50 -14.63
CA GLY A 83 -6.78 4.55 -15.02
C GLY A 83 -7.69 5.08 -13.90
N ARG A 84 -8.98 4.85 -14.07
CA ARG A 84 -10.02 5.34 -13.14
C ARG A 84 -9.96 4.58 -11.81
N VAL A 85 -9.81 5.32 -10.72
CA VAL A 85 -9.79 4.78 -9.35
C VAL A 85 -10.97 5.30 -8.54
N LYS A 86 -11.40 4.47 -7.58
CA LYS A 86 -12.42 4.84 -6.60
C LYS A 86 -11.75 5.11 -5.27
N VAL A 87 -12.04 6.26 -4.66
CA VAL A 87 -11.53 6.66 -3.34
C VAL A 87 -12.67 6.67 -2.34
N LYS A 88 -12.45 6.05 -1.18
CA LYS A 88 -13.42 6.05 -0.07
C LYS A 88 -12.70 6.41 1.22
N PHE A 89 -13.02 7.57 1.79
CA PHE A 89 -12.52 7.99 3.11
C PHE A 89 -13.30 7.34 4.24
N ALA A 90 -12.65 7.25 5.40
CA ALA A 90 -13.34 7.04 6.67
C ALA A 90 -14.38 8.13 6.90
N GLU A 91 -15.44 7.81 7.63
CA GLU A 91 -16.46 8.80 8.00
C GLU A 91 -15.85 9.95 8.78
N LYS A 92 -16.45 11.15 8.64
CA LYS A 92 -16.00 12.34 9.38
C LYS A 92 -16.00 12.05 10.88
N ASN A 93 -14.91 12.42 11.54
CA ASN A 93 -14.69 12.13 12.95
C ASN A 93 -13.87 13.24 13.64
N LYS A 94 -13.83 13.20 14.97
CA LYS A 94 -13.09 14.14 15.82
C LYS A 94 -11.70 13.63 16.24
N PHE A 95 -11.29 12.48 15.73
CA PHE A 95 -10.07 11.80 16.15
C PHE A 95 -8.90 11.99 15.18
N GLY A 96 -9.06 12.83 14.15
CA GLY A 96 -8.03 13.06 13.14
C GLY A 96 -7.80 11.88 12.20
N VAL A 97 -8.77 10.95 12.11
CA VAL A 97 -8.69 9.76 11.25
C VAL A 97 -9.00 10.15 9.81
N LEU A 98 -8.02 10.02 8.94
CA LEU A 98 -8.07 10.34 7.51
C LEU A 98 -7.84 9.09 6.64
N ASP A 99 -8.08 7.91 7.22
CA ASP A 99 -7.92 6.64 6.49
C ASP A 99 -8.77 6.63 5.24
N HIS A 100 -8.22 6.06 4.19
CA HIS A 100 -8.96 5.91 2.95
C HIS A 100 -8.54 4.67 2.18
N ASP A 101 -9.50 4.10 1.48
CA ASP A 101 -9.29 3.03 0.52
C ASP A 101 -9.21 3.63 -0.89
N VAL A 102 -8.25 3.12 -1.69
CA VAL A 102 -8.20 3.35 -3.12
C VAL A 102 -8.44 2.02 -3.83
N THR A 103 -9.52 1.93 -4.60
CA THR A 103 -9.82 0.76 -5.41
C THR A 103 -9.32 1.01 -6.84
N LEU A 104 -8.39 0.18 -7.29
CA LEU A 104 -7.78 0.24 -8.62
C LEU A 104 -8.74 -0.31 -9.69
N PRO A 105 -8.51 -0.04 -11.00
CA PRO A 105 -9.31 -0.63 -12.09
C PRO A 105 -9.33 -2.16 -12.09
N SER A 106 -8.28 -2.79 -11.56
CA SER A 106 -8.20 -4.23 -11.37
C SER A 106 -9.11 -4.79 -10.27
N GLY A 107 -9.78 -3.93 -9.49
CA GLY A 107 -10.56 -4.31 -8.32
C GLY A 107 -9.72 -4.45 -7.03
N VAL A 108 -8.40 -4.35 -7.12
CA VAL A 108 -7.53 -4.38 -5.94
C VAL A 108 -7.77 -3.14 -5.09
N LYS A 109 -8.02 -3.38 -3.80
CA LYS A 109 -8.20 -2.32 -2.81
C LYS A 109 -6.89 -2.08 -2.07
N VAL A 110 -6.46 -0.82 -2.02
CA VAL A 110 -5.27 -0.35 -1.29
C VAL A 110 -5.75 0.48 -0.09
N TYR A 111 -5.48 0.00 1.10
CA TYR A 111 -5.77 0.70 2.34
C TYR A 111 -4.63 1.65 2.70
N ASN A 112 -4.97 2.91 2.95
CA ASN A 112 -4.05 4.00 3.26
C ASN A 112 -4.37 4.60 4.62
N PRO A 113 -3.80 4.09 5.73
CA PRO A 113 -3.97 4.69 7.04
C PRO A 113 -3.30 6.06 7.07
N MET A 114 -4.05 7.08 7.47
CA MET A 114 -3.56 8.44 7.61
C MET A 114 -4.19 9.10 8.84
N ARG A 115 -3.38 9.84 9.61
CA ARG A 115 -3.78 10.47 10.86
C ARG A 115 -3.18 11.86 10.98
N VAL A 116 -3.96 12.79 11.52
CA VAL A 116 -3.46 14.08 11.97
C VAL A 116 -3.56 14.18 13.48
N PHE A 117 -2.49 14.61 14.11
CA PHE A 117 -2.36 14.78 15.56
C PHE A 117 -2.06 16.24 15.89
N PRO A 118 -2.59 16.79 16.99
CA PRO A 118 -2.09 18.07 17.53
C PRO A 118 -0.60 17.99 17.88
N ASN A 119 0.16 19.01 17.52
CA ASN A 119 1.56 19.16 17.89
C ASN A 119 1.80 20.61 18.28
N ASN A 120 1.66 20.94 19.58
CA ASN A 120 1.60 22.28 20.11
C ASN A 120 0.52 23.10 19.37
N ASP A 121 0.84 24.28 18.82
CA ASP A 121 -0.07 25.12 18.03
C ASP A 121 -0.23 24.63 16.57
N GLY A 122 0.59 23.68 16.16
CA GLY A 122 0.56 23.03 14.85
C GLY A 122 -0.01 21.63 14.89
N SER A 123 0.39 20.85 13.89
CA SER A 123 -0.03 19.43 13.78
C SER A 123 1.06 18.58 13.17
N GLU A 124 0.95 17.27 13.41
CA GLU A 124 1.72 16.21 12.75
C GLU A 124 0.77 15.35 11.93
N LEU A 125 1.01 15.25 10.63
CA LEU A 125 0.29 14.35 9.73
C LEU A 125 1.15 13.13 9.47
N VAL A 126 0.58 11.94 9.72
CA VAL A 126 1.27 10.65 9.57
C VAL A 126 0.51 9.79 8.57
N PHE A 127 1.24 9.27 7.59
CA PHE A 127 0.77 8.28 6.63
C PHE A 127 1.51 6.96 6.87
N THR A 128 0.80 5.82 6.86
CA THR A 128 1.40 4.51 6.94
C THR A 128 1.33 3.81 5.59
N LEU A 129 2.48 3.63 4.97
CA LEU A 129 2.62 2.88 3.72
C LEU A 129 2.90 1.41 4.03
N TYR A 130 2.07 0.50 3.51
CA TYR A 130 2.29 -0.94 3.60
C TYR A 130 2.88 -1.47 2.30
N ARG A 131 3.94 -2.28 2.42
CA ARG A 131 4.47 -3.04 1.29
C ARG A 131 3.55 -4.21 0.98
N ARG A 132 2.83 -4.14 -0.11
CA ARG A 132 1.92 -5.21 -0.55
C ARG A 132 2.70 -6.42 -1.09
N PRO A 133 2.12 -7.64 -1.08
CA PRO A 133 2.73 -8.79 -1.72
C PRO A 133 3.04 -8.53 -3.19
N GLY A 134 4.22 -8.95 -3.63
CA GLY A 134 4.69 -8.78 -5.00
C GLY A 134 5.36 -7.44 -5.30
N VAL A 135 5.30 -6.45 -4.39
CA VAL A 135 6.01 -5.17 -4.54
C VAL A 135 7.49 -5.35 -4.17
N SER A 136 8.39 -4.97 -5.06
CA SER A 136 9.84 -5.00 -4.83
C SER A 136 10.28 -3.93 -3.82
N ASP A 137 11.53 -4.03 -3.32
CA ASP A 137 12.10 -3.00 -2.43
C ASP A 137 12.22 -1.65 -3.13
N GLN A 138 12.53 -1.66 -4.42
CA GLN A 138 12.65 -0.45 -5.22
C GLN A 138 11.28 0.23 -5.39
N GLU A 139 10.25 -0.50 -5.81
CA GLU A 139 8.89 0.03 -5.94
C GLU A 139 8.36 0.56 -4.61
N PHE A 140 8.61 -0.14 -3.50
CA PHE A 140 8.22 0.33 -2.18
C PHE A 140 8.93 1.62 -1.77
N ALA A 141 10.20 1.78 -2.14
CA ALA A 141 10.95 3.00 -1.90
C ALA A 141 10.45 4.17 -2.78
N GLU A 142 10.10 3.90 -4.03
CA GLU A 142 9.51 4.88 -4.96
C GLU A 142 8.13 5.35 -4.47
N ASP A 143 7.27 4.42 -4.03
CA ASP A 143 5.98 4.72 -3.41
C ASP A 143 6.15 5.62 -2.17
N ALA A 144 7.13 5.30 -1.32
CA ALA A 144 7.42 6.10 -0.14
C ALA A 144 7.84 7.54 -0.50
N GLN A 145 8.71 7.71 -1.51
CA GLN A 145 9.10 9.03 -2.00
C GLN A 145 7.92 9.80 -2.61
N ALA A 146 7.00 9.12 -3.27
CA ALA A 146 5.80 9.75 -3.80
C ALA A 146 4.92 10.30 -2.66
N VAL A 147 4.70 9.50 -1.61
CA VAL A 147 3.95 9.95 -0.42
C VAL A 147 4.66 11.12 0.28
N GLU A 148 5.99 11.06 0.44
CA GLU A 148 6.78 12.17 1.02
C GLU A 148 6.57 13.49 0.26
N LYS A 149 6.58 13.43 -1.08
CA LYS A 149 6.33 14.61 -1.94
C LYS A 149 4.90 15.12 -1.81
N ASP A 150 3.92 14.23 -1.73
CA ASP A 150 2.52 14.58 -1.60
C ASP A 150 2.25 15.27 -0.26
N LEU A 151 2.78 14.74 0.84
CA LEU A 151 2.65 15.35 2.17
C LEU A 151 3.37 16.71 2.25
N ALA A 152 4.54 16.86 1.64
CA ALA A 152 5.25 18.14 1.55
C ALA A 152 4.46 19.18 0.75
N LYS A 153 3.80 18.75 -0.34
CA LYS A 153 2.93 19.62 -1.13
C LYS A 153 1.70 20.06 -0.34
N LEU A 154 1.07 19.12 0.40
CA LEU A 154 -0.07 19.41 1.28
C LEU A 154 0.32 20.43 2.36
N LYS A 155 1.46 20.24 3.04
CA LYS A 155 2.02 21.22 3.99
C LYS A 155 2.15 22.59 3.37
N THR A 156 2.84 22.68 2.23
CA THR A 156 3.08 23.95 1.53
C THR A 156 1.77 24.66 1.17
N LEU A 157 0.76 23.89 0.77
CA LEU A 157 -0.55 24.41 0.42
C LEU A 157 -1.26 24.97 1.65
N LEU A 158 -1.33 24.19 2.72
CA LEU A 158 -2.02 24.57 3.95
C LEU A 158 -1.38 25.78 4.64
N GLU A 159 -0.06 25.87 4.63
CA GLU A 159 0.65 27.00 5.25
C GLU A 159 0.49 28.33 4.47
N LYS A 160 0.06 28.27 3.19
CA LYS A 160 -0.26 29.44 2.37
C LYS A 160 -1.71 29.89 2.44
N ILE A 161 -2.64 28.99 2.80
CA ILE A 161 -4.07 29.31 2.90
C ILE A 161 -4.30 30.18 4.15
N ASN A 162 -5.03 31.26 3.98
CA ASN A 162 -5.60 32.05 5.09
C ASN A 162 -6.95 31.39 5.44
N PHE A 163 -7.00 30.74 6.61
CA PHE A 163 -8.22 30.11 7.15
C PHE A 163 -9.06 31.14 7.90
#